data_01e789fedf8daa76f1cdc19593e3505e
#
_entry.id   01e789fedf8daa76f1cdc19593e3505e
#
_cell.length_a   1.000
_cell.length_b   1.000
_cell.length_c   1.000
_cell.angle_alpha   90.00
_cell.angle_beta   90.00
_cell.angle_gamma   90.00
#
_symmetry.space_group_name_H-M   'P 1'
#
loop_
_entity.id
_entity.type
_entity.pdbx_description
1 polymer ?
#
loop_
_entity_poly.entity_id
_entity_poly.type
_entity_poly.pdbx_seq_one_letter_code
_entity_poly.pdbx_strand_id
1 'polypeptide(L)'
;MSIEVKNIHKEFGEFKALDNVSLTFPSGELVALLGPSGCGKTTLLRIIAGLETADKGTVILDGEDASCTHVRERQVGFVFQHYALFKHMTVFDNVAFGLRVKPKNERLSEEEIGKKVHELLNLVQLDWLHDRFPSQLSGGQRQRIALARALAVEPQIGRAHV
;
A
#
# COMPACT_ATOMS: atom_id res chain seq x y z
N MET A 1 9.63 -1.41 -10.99
CA MET A 1 8.87 -2.68 -11.05
C MET A 1 7.64 -2.48 -11.93
N SER A 2 7.48 -3.29 -12.97
CA SER A 2 6.29 -3.33 -13.81
C SER A 2 5.24 -4.27 -13.20
N ILE A 3 3.96 -3.98 -13.46
CA ILE A 3 2.85 -4.85 -13.02
C ILE A 3 2.03 -5.22 -14.24
N GLU A 4 1.76 -6.49 -14.42
CA GLU A 4 0.87 -6.98 -15.44
C GLU A 4 -0.18 -7.90 -14.82
N VAL A 5 -1.44 -7.70 -15.14
CA VAL A 5 -2.53 -8.60 -14.78
C VAL A 5 -3.13 -9.17 -16.06
N LYS A 6 -3.32 -10.48 -16.10
CA LYS A 6 -3.80 -11.21 -17.27
C LYS A 6 -5.03 -12.02 -16.93
N ASN A 7 -6.11 -11.75 -17.66
CA ASN A 7 -7.36 -12.51 -17.61
C ASN A 7 -7.90 -12.73 -16.19
N ILE A 8 -7.82 -11.70 -15.34
CA ILE A 8 -8.25 -11.79 -13.95
C ILE A 8 -9.77 -11.90 -13.88
N HIS A 9 -10.22 -12.94 -13.19
CA HIS A 9 -11.61 -13.16 -12.81
C HIS A 9 -11.71 -13.18 -11.29
N LYS A 10 -12.76 -12.57 -10.74
CA LYS A 10 -13.09 -12.62 -9.32
C LYS A 10 -14.58 -12.50 -9.10
N GLU A 11 -15.14 -13.45 -8.36
CA GLU A 11 -16.54 -13.49 -7.98
C GLU A 11 -16.68 -13.52 -6.45
N PHE A 12 -17.73 -12.89 -5.94
CA PHE A 12 -18.15 -12.97 -4.54
C PHE A 12 -19.59 -13.44 -4.50
N GLY A 13 -19.82 -14.74 -4.31
CA GLY A 13 -21.12 -15.35 -4.49
C GLY A 13 -21.62 -15.18 -5.93
N GLU A 14 -22.77 -14.54 -6.12
CA GLU A 14 -23.32 -14.24 -7.45
C GLU A 14 -22.78 -12.94 -8.08
N PHE A 15 -22.00 -12.16 -7.33
CA PHE A 15 -21.49 -10.87 -7.80
C PHE A 15 -20.12 -11.04 -8.49
N LYS A 16 -20.08 -10.77 -9.79
CA LYS A 16 -18.84 -10.67 -10.56
C LYS A 16 -18.16 -9.33 -10.27
N ALA A 17 -17.09 -9.35 -9.49
CA ALA A 17 -16.30 -8.16 -9.21
C ALA A 17 -15.32 -7.83 -10.33
N LEU A 18 -14.72 -8.86 -10.97
CA LEU A 18 -13.83 -8.73 -12.11
C LEU A 18 -14.15 -9.83 -13.13
N ASP A 19 -14.26 -9.46 -14.40
CA ASP A 19 -14.53 -10.39 -15.49
C ASP A 19 -13.53 -10.17 -16.62
N ASN A 20 -12.56 -11.09 -16.73
CA ASN A 20 -11.53 -11.13 -17.77
C ASN A 20 -10.71 -9.82 -17.89
N VAL A 21 -10.26 -9.27 -16.76
CA VAL A 21 -9.52 -8.00 -16.73
C VAL A 21 -8.04 -8.24 -17.01
N SER A 22 -7.51 -7.55 -18.03
CA SER A 22 -6.08 -7.52 -18.37
C SER A 22 -5.60 -6.09 -18.46
N LEU A 23 -4.54 -5.74 -17.73
CA LEU A 23 -3.96 -4.40 -17.66
C LEU A 23 -2.45 -4.50 -17.45
N THR A 24 -1.72 -3.52 -18.00
CA THR A 24 -0.28 -3.39 -17.79
C THR A 24 0.00 -2.01 -17.18
N PHE A 25 0.84 -1.99 -16.15
CA PHE A 25 1.28 -0.78 -15.46
C PHE A 25 2.80 -0.67 -15.62
N PRO A 26 3.29 0.30 -16.40
CA PRO A 26 4.73 0.49 -16.61
C PRO A 26 5.47 0.83 -15.31
N SER A 27 6.75 0.49 -15.26
CA SER A 27 7.61 0.84 -14.13
C SER A 27 7.83 2.36 -14.06
N GLY A 28 7.80 2.92 -12.84
CA GLY A 28 8.10 4.33 -12.58
C GLY A 28 6.99 5.30 -12.93
N GLU A 29 5.83 4.82 -13.36
CA GLU A 29 4.69 5.67 -13.70
C GLU A 29 3.65 5.77 -12.57
N LEU A 30 3.02 6.94 -12.47
CA LEU A 30 1.84 7.14 -11.64
C LEU A 30 0.60 6.83 -12.48
N VAL A 31 -0.10 5.74 -12.13
CA VAL A 31 -1.30 5.29 -12.84
C VAL A 31 -2.54 5.48 -11.98
N ALA A 32 -3.58 6.12 -12.51
CA ALA A 32 -4.87 6.27 -11.87
C ALA A 32 -5.90 5.31 -12.49
N LEU A 33 -6.58 4.52 -11.64
CA LEU A 33 -7.72 3.69 -12.03
C LEU A 33 -9.02 4.47 -11.83
N LEU A 34 -9.65 4.88 -12.91
CA LEU A 34 -10.91 5.63 -12.88
C LEU A 34 -12.10 4.70 -13.21
N GLY A 35 -13.25 5.01 -12.64
CA GLY A 35 -14.48 4.27 -12.88
C GLY A 35 -15.49 4.42 -11.74
N PRO A 36 -16.76 4.04 -11.96
CA PRO A 36 -17.83 4.17 -10.97
C PRO A 36 -17.55 3.32 -9.71
N SER A 37 -18.26 3.62 -8.62
CA SER A 37 -18.22 2.79 -7.41
C SER A 37 -18.71 1.38 -7.74
N GLY A 38 -18.06 0.36 -7.17
CA GLY A 38 -18.43 -1.05 -7.38
C GLY A 38 -17.89 -1.69 -8.66
N CYS A 39 -17.13 -0.99 -9.52
CA CYS A 39 -16.59 -1.57 -10.76
C CYS A 39 -15.32 -2.43 -10.57
N GLY A 40 -15.03 -2.89 -9.35
CA GLY A 40 -13.93 -3.85 -9.09
C GLY A 40 -12.54 -3.24 -8.86
N LYS A 41 -12.35 -1.90 -8.90
CA LYS A 41 -11.03 -1.27 -8.70
C LYS A 41 -10.33 -1.72 -7.42
N THR A 42 -11.02 -1.65 -6.30
CA THR A 42 -10.47 -2.05 -5.00
C THR A 42 -10.13 -3.55 -4.98
N THR A 43 -10.96 -4.39 -5.60
CA THR A 43 -10.72 -5.83 -5.71
C THR A 43 -9.46 -6.10 -6.54
N LEU A 44 -9.31 -5.45 -7.69
CA LEU A 44 -8.12 -5.56 -8.53
C LEU A 44 -6.86 -5.13 -7.78
N LEU A 45 -6.93 -3.99 -7.07
CA LEU A 45 -5.81 -3.48 -6.29
C LEU A 45 -5.41 -4.45 -5.16
N ARG A 46 -6.38 -5.07 -4.49
CA ARG A 46 -6.12 -6.09 -3.46
C ARG A 46 -5.50 -7.34 -4.04
N ILE A 47 -5.94 -7.80 -5.22
CA ILE A 47 -5.35 -8.95 -5.91
C ILE A 47 -3.90 -8.68 -6.28
N ILE A 48 -3.59 -7.49 -6.83
CA ILE A 48 -2.20 -7.12 -7.14
C ILE A 48 -1.34 -7.06 -5.88
N ALA A 49 -1.89 -6.54 -4.77
CA ALA A 49 -1.17 -6.49 -3.50
C ALA A 49 -1.02 -7.84 -2.79
N GLY A 50 -1.71 -8.91 -3.25
CA GLY A 50 -1.72 -10.21 -2.58
C GLY A 50 -2.61 -10.26 -1.34
N LEU A 51 -3.50 -9.29 -1.17
CA LEU A 51 -4.49 -9.23 -0.08
C LEU A 51 -5.80 -9.93 -0.43
N GLU A 52 -5.96 -10.32 -1.70
CA GLU A 52 -7.09 -11.09 -2.22
C GLU A 52 -6.57 -12.01 -3.32
N THR A 53 -7.18 -13.19 -3.48
CA THR A 53 -6.82 -14.16 -4.51
C THR A 53 -7.78 -14.05 -5.68
N ALA A 54 -7.26 -14.02 -6.91
CA ALA A 54 -8.09 -14.14 -8.10
C ALA A 54 -8.61 -15.58 -8.24
N ASP A 55 -9.81 -15.74 -8.78
CA ASP A 55 -10.37 -17.07 -9.06
C ASP A 55 -9.75 -17.66 -10.34
N LYS A 56 -9.38 -16.79 -11.30
CA LYS A 56 -8.62 -17.14 -12.52
C LYS A 56 -7.74 -15.96 -12.92
N GLY A 57 -6.74 -16.26 -13.73
CA GLY A 57 -5.80 -15.28 -14.27
C GLY A 57 -4.50 -15.20 -13.49
N THR A 58 -3.62 -14.30 -13.89
CA THR A 58 -2.24 -14.23 -13.40
C THR A 58 -1.86 -12.80 -13.07
N VAL A 59 -1.14 -12.61 -11.96
CA VAL A 59 -0.48 -11.36 -11.60
C VAL A 59 1.02 -11.53 -11.82
N ILE A 60 1.60 -10.68 -12.65
CA ILE A 60 3.02 -10.70 -12.97
C ILE A 60 3.66 -9.41 -12.42
N LEU A 61 4.71 -9.55 -11.65
CA LEU A 61 5.50 -8.46 -11.07
C LEU A 61 6.94 -8.58 -11.61
N ASP A 62 7.41 -7.55 -12.33
CA ASP A 62 8.73 -7.55 -13.00
C ASP A 62 9.02 -8.79 -13.86
N GLY A 63 8.00 -9.29 -14.54
CA GLY A 63 8.11 -10.48 -15.41
C GLY A 63 7.97 -11.82 -14.68
N GLU A 64 7.86 -11.83 -13.35
CA GLU A 64 7.68 -13.05 -12.56
C GLU A 64 6.22 -13.24 -12.12
N ASP A 65 5.72 -14.48 -12.19
CA ASP A 65 4.38 -14.81 -11.72
C ASP A 65 4.30 -14.72 -10.19
N ALA A 66 3.58 -13.74 -9.71
CA ALA A 66 3.35 -13.49 -8.30
C ALA A 66 1.98 -13.96 -7.80
N SER A 67 1.21 -14.71 -8.59
CA SER A 67 -0.17 -15.11 -8.25
C SER A 67 -0.25 -15.89 -6.94
N CYS A 68 0.76 -16.73 -6.65
CA CYS A 68 0.88 -17.51 -5.41
C CYS A 68 1.86 -16.89 -4.40
N THR A 69 2.51 -15.77 -4.71
CA THR A 69 3.49 -15.15 -3.83
C THR A 69 2.80 -14.50 -2.65
N HIS A 70 3.29 -14.76 -1.44
CA HIS A 70 2.72 -14.21 -0.21
C HIS A 70 2.85 -12.67 -0.18
N VAL A 71 1.86 -11.97 0.41
CA VAL A 71 1.80 -10.51 0.47
C VAL A 71 3.10 -9.86 0.97
N ARG A 72 3.78 -10.48 1.94
CA ARG A 72 5.05 -9.98 2.50
C ARG A 72 6.20 -9.99 1.50
N GLU A 73 6.19 -10.89 0.54
CA GLU A 73 7.25 -11.08 -0.46
C GLU A 73 7.03 -10.17 -1.68
N ARG A 74 5.80 -9.67 -1.89
CA ARG A 74 5.48 -8.79 -3.02
C ARG A 74 6.05 -7.39 -2.92
N GLN A 75 6.57 -6.98 -1.77
CA GLN A 75 7.14 -5.64 -1.51
C GLN A 75 6.23 -4.47 -1.95
N VAL A 76 4.93 -4.63 -1.76
CA VAL A 76 3.90 -3.66 -2.13
C VAL A 76 3.54 -2.79 -0.92
N GLY A 77 3.64 -1.48 -1.05
CA GLY A 77 3.04 -0.53 -0.11
C GLY A 77 1.56 -0.34 -0.42
N PHE A 78 0.69 -0.59 0.55
CA PHE A 78 -0.76 -0.46 0.39
C PHE A 78 -1.36 0.50 1.40
N VAL A 79 -2.12 1.49 0.93
CA VAL A 79 -2.89 2.41 1.78
C VAL A 79 -4.36 2.04 1.69
N PHE A 80 -4.95 1.64 2.81
CA PHE A 80 -6.36 1.28 2.89
C PHE A 80 -7.26 2.52 2.81
N GLN A 81 -8.48 2.37 2.29
CA GLN A 81 -9.47 3.45 2.18
C GLN A 81 -9.78 4.13 3.52
N HIS A 82 -9.73 3.39 4.64
CA HIS A 82 -9.89 3.92 6.00
C HIS A 82 -8.56 4.20 6.69
N TYR A 83 -7.47 4.30 5.91
CA TYR A 83 -6.09 4.62 6.31
C TYR A 83 -5.44 3.61 7.27
N ALA A 84 -6.22 2.84 8.04
CA ALA A 84 -5.79 1.80 8.97
C ALA A 84 -4.61 2.21 9.88
N LEU A 85 -4.61 3.47 10.37
CA LEU A 85 -3.63 3.93 11.34
C LEU A 85 -3.86 3.24 12.70
N PHE A 86 -2.77 2.90 13.38
CA PHE A 86 -2.80 2.34 14.73
C PHE A 86 -3.22 3.43 15.71
N LYS A 87 -4.43 3.33 16.24
CA LYS A 87 -5.07 4.38 17.07
C LYS A 87 -4.33 4.66 18.39
N HIS A 88 -3.61 3.67 18.90
CA HIS A 88 -2.85 3.71 20.16
C HIS A 88 -1.40 4.18 19.99
N MET A 89 -0.98 4.47 18.78
CA MET A 89 0.36 4.94 18.43
C MET A 89 0.31 6.40 17.97
N THR A 90 1.39 7.14 18.24
CA THR A 90 1.56 8.49 17.71
C THR A 90 1.71 8.46 16.18
N VAL A 91 1.69 9.61 15.55
CA VAL A 91 2.01 9.77 14.11
C VAL A 91 3.41 9.25 13.83
N PHE A 92 4.39 9.63 14.65
CA PHE A 92 5.77 9.15 14.55
C PHE A 92 5.83 7.62 14.59
N ASP A 93 5.23 7.00 15.61
CA ASP A 93 5.27 5.55 15.78
C ASP A 93 4.52 4.80 14.68
N ASN A 94 3.44 5.37 14.14
CA ASN A 94 2.76 4.82 12.98
C ASN A 94 3.68 4.72 11.76
N VAL A 95 4.46 5.77 11.48
CA VAL A 95 5.39 5.79 10.34
C VAL A 95 6.61 4.89 10.62
N ALA A 96 7.15 4.93 11.85
CA ALA A 96 8.29 4.12 12.27
C ALA A 96 8.00 2.61 12.33
N PHE A 97 6.74 2.22 12.48
CA PHE A 97 6.33 0.83 12.74
C PHE A 97 6.93 -0.17 11.76
N GLY A 98 6.78 0.08 10.46
CA GLY A 98 7.30 -0.81 9.42
C GLY A 98 8.83 -0.95 9.44
N LEU A 99 9.54 0.09 9.83
CA LEU A 99 11.00 0.09 9.96
C LEU A 99 11.45 -0.72 11.19
N ARG A 100 10.71 -0.63 12.30
CA ARG A 100 11.02 -1.33 13.55
C ARG A 100 10.72 -2.82 13.51
N VAL A 101 9.77 -3.28 12.68
CA VAL A 101 9.43 -4.72 12.57
C VAL A 101 10.31 -5.48 11.59
N LYS A 102 11.22 -4.81 10.88
CA LYS A 102 12.22 -5.49 10.04
C LYS A 102 13.10 -6.44 10.87
N PRO A 103 13.62 -7.54 10.28
CA PRO A 103 14.60 -8.41 10.93
C PRO A 103 15.79 -7.60 11.45
N LYS A 104 16.42 -8.06 12.56
CA LYS A 104 17.50 -7.31 13.22
C LYS A 104 18.68 -6.97 12.30
N ASN A 105 18.98 -7.83 11.35
CA ASN A 105 20.04 -7.64 10.36
C ASN A 105 19.74 -6.59 9.28
N GLU A 106 18.45 -6.21 9.14
CA GLU A 106 17.99 -5.23 8.15
C GLU A 106 17.43 -3.96 8.79
N ARG A 107 17.37 -3.95 10.12
CA ARG A 107 16.78 -2.84 10.88
C ARG A 107 17.78 -1.71 11.03
N LEU A 108 17.35 -0.50 10.70
CA LEU A 108 18.07 0.72 10.99
C LEU A 108 18.16 0.96 12.51
N SER A 109 19.14 1.73 12.94
CA SER A 109 19.21 2.24 14.32
C SER A 109 18.00 3.16 14.61
N GLU A 110 17.64 3.34 15.88
CA GLU A 110 16.54 4.25 16.25
C GLU A 110 16.83 5.70 15.82
N GLU A 111 18.10 6.11 15.78
CA GLU A 111 18.48 7.44 15.27
C GLU A 111 18.19 7.58 13.76
N GLU A 112 18.57 6.57 12.96
CA GLU A 112 18.30 6.54 11.52
C GLU A 112 16.80 6.44 11.22
N ILE A 113 16.06 5.63 12.00
CA ILE A 113 14.59 5.57 11.92
C ILE A 113 14.01 6.94 12.19
N GLY A 114 14.46 7.64 13.23
CA GLY A 114 14.00 8.98 13.56
C GLY A 114 14.20 9.96 12.41
N LYS A 115 15.39 10.02 11.84
CA LYS A 115 15.72 10.88 10.68
C LYS A 115 14.77 10.58 9.51
N LYS A 116 14.63 9.31 9.16
CA LYS A 116 13.77 8.89 8.03
C LYS A 116 12.29 9.22 8.26
N VAL A 117 11.78 9.04 9.48
CA VAL A 117 10.40 9.39 9.83
C VAL A 117 10.17 10.89 9.67
N HIS A 118 11.06 11.74 10.21
CA HIS A 118 10.95 13.19 10.08
C HIS A 118 11.06 13.64 8.61
N GLU A 119 11.93 13.07 7.81
CA GLU A 119 12.02 13.33 6.37
C GLU A 119 10.69 13.03 5.66
N LEU A 120 10.07 11.88 5.92
CA LEU A 120 8.80 11.50 5.34
C LEU A 120 7.63 12.37 5.82
N LEU A 121 7.61 12.74 7.10
CA LEU A 121 6.62 13.64 7.66
C LEU A 121 6.75 15.05 7.07
N ASN A 122 7.97 15.53 6.85
CA ASN A 122 8.23 16.78 6.14
C ASN A 122 7.79 16.72 4.67
N LEU A 123 8.03 15.61 3.97
CA LEU A 123 7.57 15.40 2.59
C LEU A 123 6.05 15.57 2.47
N VAL A 124 5.29 15.08 3.44
CA VAL A 124 3.82 15.24 3.48
C VAL A 124 3.37 16.51 4.23
N GLN A 125 4.30 17.37 4.65
CA GLN A 125 4.08 18.64 5.36
C GLN A 125 3.32 18.50 6.69
N LEU A 126 3.60 17.43 7.45
CA LEU A 126 2.93 17.11 8.70
C LEU A 126 3.90 16.77 9.85
N ASP A 127 5.18 17.14 9.75
CA ASP A 127 6.17 16.84 10.80
C ASP A 127 5.81 17.45 12.16
N TRP A 128 5.18 18.61 12.17
CA TRP A 128 4.69 19.28 13.39
C TRP A 128 3.60 18.49 14.14
N LEU A 129 3.06 17.40 13.56
CA LEU A 129 2.07 16.49 14.17
C LEU A 129 2.67 15.20 14.70
N HIS A 130 3.99 15.02 14.71
CA HIS A 130 4.65 13.75 15.01
C HIS A 130 4.23 13.12 16.35
N ASP A 131 3.96 13.94 17.38
CA ASP A 131 3.52 13.49 18.71
C ASP A 131 1.99 13.30 18.85
N ARG A 132 1.22 13.62 17.81
CA ARG A 132 -0.24 13.51 17.87
C ARG A 132 -0.69 12.08 17.61
N PHE A 133 -1.89 11.75 18.12
CA PHE A 133 -2.57 10.48 17.85
C PHE A 133 -3.54 10.61 16.66
N PRO A 134 -3.86 9.50 15.96
CA PRO A 134 -4.78 9.52 14.83
C PRO A 134 -6.15 10.14 15.11
N SER A 135 -6.65 10.04 16.36
CA SER A 135 -7.92 10.65 16.79
C SER A 135 -7.90 12.18 16.75
N GLN A 136 -6.73 12.80 16.79
CA GLN A 136 -6.52 14.25 16.79
C GLN A 136 -6.30 14.83 15.38
N LEU A 137 -6.41 14.00 14.33
CA LEU A 137 -6.11 14.35 12.96
C LEU A 137 -7.39 14.49 12.13
N SER A 138 -7.37 15.38 11.15
CA SER A 138 -8.40 15.44 10.09
C SER A 138 -8.29 14.23 9.16
N GLY A 139 -9.31 13.98 8.32
CA GLY A 139 -9.30 12.91 7.33
C GLY A 139 -8.12 13.00 6.37
N GLY A 140 -7.88 14.20 5.80
CA GLY A 140 -6.75 14.43 4.89
C GLY A 140 -5.38 14.29 5.57
N GLN A 141 -5.26 14.66 6.85
CA GLN A 141 -4.03 14.43 7.62
C GLN A 141 -3.78 12.92 7.82
N ARG A 142 -4.81 12.16 8.22
CA ARG A 142 -4.70 10.70 8.35
C ARG A 142 -4.29 10.03 7.04
N GLN A 143 -4.83 10.48 5.91
CA GLN A 143 -4.46 9.97 4.58
C GLN A 143 -2.99 10.20 4.28
N ARG A 144 -2.48 11.42 4.49
CA ARG A 144 -1.07 11.76 4.26
C ARG A 144 -0.12 11.00 5.20
N ILE A 145 -0.50 10.79 6.47
CA ILE A 145 0.28 9.96 7.39
C ILE A 145 0.30 8.49 6.95
N ALA A 146 -0.83 7.95 6.50
CA ALA A 146 -0.88 6.59 5.98
C ALA A 146 0.00 6.41 4.73
N LEU A 147 0.07 7.44 3.88
CA LEU A 147 1.00 7.46 2.75
C LEU A 147 2.46 7.48 3.22
N ALA A 148 2.83 8.36 4.17
CA ALA A 148 4.18 8.40 4.74
C ALA A 148 4.58 7.05 5.35
N ARG A 149 3.67 6.38 6.08
CA ARG A 149 3.88 5.03 6.63
C ARG A 149 4.14 4.00 5.53
N ALA A 150 3.38 4.03 4.44
CA ALA A 150 3.56 3.10 3.33
C ALA A 150 4.91 3.33 2.62
N LEU A 151 5.35 4.57 2.47
CA LEU A 151 6.63 4.92 1.86
C LEU A 151 7.83 4.59 2.76
N ALA A 152 7.66 4.54 4.09
CA ALA A 152 8.75 4.31 5.03
C ALA A 152 9.49 2.98 4.79
N VAL A 153 8.77 1.94 4.39
CA VAL A 153 9.35 0.61 4.12
C VAL A 153 9.99 0.48 2.74
N GLU A 154 10.01 1.57 1.95
CA GLU A 154 10.58 1.62 0.59
C GLU A 154 9.99 0.54 -0.32
N PRO A 155 8.68 0.52 -0.51
CA PRO A 155 8.06 -0.49 -1.33
C PRO A 155 8.50 -0.32 -2.79
N GLN A 156 8.72 -1.43 -3.49
CA GLN A 156 8.96 -1.43 -4.93
C GLN A 156 7.72 -0.95 -5.70
N ILE A 157 6.53 -1.17 -5.13
CA ILE A 157 5.25 -0.69 -5.64
C ILE A 157 4.58 0.14 -4.54
N GLY A 158 4.42 1.44 -4.78
CA GLY A 158 3.63 2.32 -3.90
C GLY A 158 2.20 2.43 -4.42
N ARG A 159 1.21 2.32 -3.53
CA ARG A 159 -0.20 2.51 -3.86
C ARG A 159 -0.89 3.37 -2.82
N ALA A 160 -1.50 4.46 -3.29
CA ALA A 160 -2.46 5.23 -2.53
C ALA A 160 -3.86 5.00 -3.12
N HIS A 161 -4.82 4.67 -2.27
CA HIS A 161 -6.23 4.63 -2.63
C HIS A 161 -6.85 5.97 -2.20
N VAL A 162 -7.29 6.77 -3.16
CA VAL A 162 -8.05 8.01 -2.93
C VAL A 162 -9.52 7.71 -2.87
#